data_e38834503a9f79cf7adc5dce56d89c4d
#
_entry.id   e38834503a9f79cf7adc5dce56d89c4d
#
_cell.length_a   1.000
_cell.length_b   1.000
_cell.length_c   1.000
_cell.angle_alpha   90.00
_cell.angle_beta   90.00
_cell.angle_gamma   90.00
#
_symmetry.space_group_name_H-M   'P 1'
#
loop_
_entity.id
_entity.type
_entity.pdbx_description
1 polymer ?
#
loop_
_entity_poly.entity_id
_entity_poly.type
_entity_poly.pdbx_seq_one_letter_code
_entity_poly.pdbx_strand_id
1 'polypeptide(L)'
;VNIPAPRVAAAFLTAIVSFGLAETALARVGETQEVVERRIMQPNLGKTFFRAKDKDGRETREAERERLKEESGQPFNEAKIFFPDDTREGVYWKSALANQLSNDNGWKVHVFYVGGRSALEAYRRMGESLNEFEVRALLAVNRGASSWRKISQEGGGIDGMGYDYELEDGSMRAKQEGDWLMIFSTRLDNYVIGQQKIAKDLRDKEKERLRIEQQGKAPESVMGF
;
A
#
# COMPACT_ATOMS: atom_id res chain seq x y z
N VAL A 1 -50.62 69.23 -0.33
CA VAL A 1 -49.30 68.76 -0.82
C VAL A 1 -49.03 67.40 -0.20
N ASN A 2 -49.28 66.31 -1.00
CA ASN A 2 -49.04 64.94 -0.57
C ASN A 2 -47.62 64.56 -0.99
N ILE A 3 -46.77 64.19 -0.06
CA ILE A 3 -45.41 63.64 -0.30
C ILE A 3 -45.50 62.13 -0.15
N PRO A 4 -45.23 61.33 -1.21
CA PRO A 4 -45.21 59.88 -1.07
C PRO A 4 -43.88 59.43 -0.43
N ALA A 5 -43.98 58.55 0.57
CA ALA A 5 -42.85 57.91 1.23
C ALA A 5 -42.10 56.94 0.30
N PRO A 6 -40.79 56.91 0.38
CA PRO A 6 -40.01 55.98 -0.43
C PRO A 6 -40.14 54.53 0.09
N ARG A 7 -40.53 53.64 -0.79
CA ARG A 7 -40.52 52.18 -0.57
C ARG A 7 -39.06 51.71 -0.58
N VAL A 8 -38.54 51.34 0.58
CA VAL A 8 -37.26 50.67 0.74
C VAL A 8 -37.47 49.21 0.30
N ALA A 9 -36.96 48.89 -0.86
CA ALA A 9 -36.86 47.51 -1.32
C ALA A 9 -35.69 46.82 -0.57
N ALA A 10 -36.04 45.98 0.39
CA ALA A 10 -35.07 45.10 1.04
C ALA A 10 -34.62 44.01 0.04
N ALA A 11 -33.45 44.21 -0.55
CA ALA A 11 -32.79 43.17 -1.31
C ALA A 11 -32.22 42.15 -0.31
N PHE A 12 -32.91 41.01 -0.19
CA PHE A 12 -32.33 39.83 0.47
C PHE A 12 -31.25 39.28 -0.43
N LEU A 13 -30.00 39.59 -0.08
CA LEU A 13 -28.82 38.96 -0.63
C LEU A 13 -28.74 37.54 -0.02
N THR A 14 -29.28 36.57 -0.70
CA THR A 14 -29.09 35.15 -0.35
C THR A 14 -27.65 34.79 -0.68
N ALA A 15 -26.75 34.91 0.29
CA ALA A 15 -25.43 34.39 0.22
C ALA A 15 -25.55 32.85 0.20
N ILE A 16 -25.52 32.29 -0.99
CA ILE A 16 -25.29 30.85 -1.18
C ILE A 16 -23.85 30.59 -0.72
N VAL A 17 -23.70 30.25 0.55
CA VAL A 17 -22.47 29.68 1.05
C VAL A 17 -22.39 28.31 0.40
N SER A 18 -21.71 28.25 -0.76
CA SER A 18 -21.21 27.01 -1.33
C SER A 18 -20.22 26.47 -0.32
N PHE A 19 -20.70 25.64 0.60
CA PHE A 19 -19.85 24.66 1.27
C PHE A 19 -19.35 23.75 0.17
N GLY A 20 -18.26 24.16 -0.47
CA GLY A 20 -17.40 23.23 -1.15
C GLY A 20 -17.09 22.18 -0.10
N LEU A 21 -17.68 20.99 -0.27
CA LEU A 21 -17.19 19.77 0.35
C LEU A 21 -15.72 19.71 -0.03
N ALA A 22 -14.84 20.24 0.82
CA ALA A 22 -13.46 19.86 0.79
C ALA A 22 -13.54 18.33 0.90
N GLU A 23 -13.37 17.64 -0.22
CA GLU A 23 -13.02 16.24 -0.18
C GLU A 23 -11.81 16.21 0.74
N THR A 24 -12.05 15.81 1.98
CA THR A 24 -11.00 15.49 2.91
C THR A 24 -10.15 14.53 2.13
N ALA A 25 -8.92 14.92 1.83
CA ALA A 25 -7.97 14.06 1.13
C ALA A 25 -7.78 12.83 2.01
N LEU A 26 -8.68 11.85 1.82
CA LEU A 26 -8.61 10.58 2.50
C LEU A 26 -7.29 9.95 2.08
N ALA A 27 -6.56 9.47 3.04
CA ALA A 27 -5.39 8.66 2.78
C ALA A 27 -5.78 7.58 1.74
N ARG A 28 -4.99 7.42 0.69
CA ARG A 28 -5.32 6.52 -0.42
C ARG A 28 -5.41 5.06 0.02
N VAL A 29 -4.59 4.64 0.98
CA VAL A 29 -4.75 3.36 1.67
C VAL A 29 -6.06 3.39 2.47
N GLY A 30 -6.92 2.38 2.27
CA GLY A 30 -8.27 2.32 2.83
C GLY A 30 -9.38 2.52 1.78
N GLU A 31 -9.03 2.89 0.53
CA GLU A 31 -9.97 2.99 -0.58
C GLU A 31 -10.47 1.61 -1.03
N THR A 32 -11.70 1.54 -1.54
CA THR A 32 -12.19 0.33 -2.21
C THR A 32 -11.48 0.13 -3.55
N GLN A 33 -11.50 -1.10 -4.04
CA GLN A 33 -10.89 -1.40 -5.34
C GLN A 33 -11.43 -0.51 -6.46
N GLU A 34 -12.73 -0.25 -6.49
CA GLU A 34 -13.36 0.61 -7.50
C GLU A 34 -12.83 2.06 -7.43
N VAL A 35 -12.62 2.59 -6.23
CA VAL A 35 -12.08 3.94 -6.04
C VAL A 35 -10.62 4.00 -6.48
N VAL A 36 -9.81 3.03 -6.07
CA VAL A 36 -8.41 2.90 -6.50
C VAL A 36 -8.34 2.83 -8.03
N GLU A 37 -9.12 1.95 -8.65
CA GLU A 37 -9.11 1.79 -10.10
C GLU A 37 -9.60 3.04 -10.83
N ARG A 38 -10.64 3.71 -10.33
CA ARG A 38 -11.11 4.98 -10.89
C ARG A 38 -9.99 6.02 -10.85
N ARG A 39 -9.28 6.13 -9.73
CA ARG A 39 -8.17 7.06 -9.54
C ARG A 39 -6.98 6.75 -10.47
N ILE A 40 -6.61 5.47 -10.56
CA ILE A 40 -5.43 5.02 -11.33
C ILE A 40 -5.72 5.02 -12.83
N MET A 41 -6.93 4.65 -13.24
CA MET A 41 -7.31 4.43 -14.64
C MET A 41 -8.05 5.61 -15.28
N GLN A 42 -8.04 6.81 -14.66
CA GLN A 42 -8.70 7.99 -15.24
C GLN A 42 -8.06 8.37 -16.59
N PRO A 43 -8.80 8.33 -17.71
CA PRO A 43 -8.24 8.57 -19.03
C PRO A 43 -7.88 10.03 -19.30
N ASN A 44 -8.41 10.97 -18.52
CA ASN A 44 -8.35 12.41 -18.80
C ASN A 44 -6.99 13.07 -18.57
N LEU A 45 -6.00 12.34 -18.05
CA LEU A 45 -4.66 12.88 -17.79
C LEU A 45 -3.58 12.32 -18.71
N GLY A 46 -3.96 11.68 -19.83
CA GLY A 46 -3.01 11.07 -20.78
C GLY A 46 -2.17 9.95 -20.16
N LYS A 47 -2.66 9.34 -19.08
CA LYS A 47 -1.94 8.36 -18.29
C LYS A 47 -2.80 7.11 -18.19
N THR A 48 -2.45 6.08 -18.93
CA THR A 48 -3.21 4.84 -18.96
C THR A 48 -2.52 3.82 -18.07
N PHE A 49 -3.20 3.41 -16.99
CA PHE A 49 -2.82 2.23 -16.25
C PHE A 49 -3.48 1.01 -16.89
N PHE A 50 -2.78 -0.10 -16.86
CA PHE A 50 -3.27 -1.40 -17.33
C PHE A 50 -3.40 -2.34 -16.15
N ARG A 51 -4.42 -3.17 -16.14
CA ARG A 51 -4.55 -4.25 -15.16
C ARG A 51 -3.69 -5.43 -15.58
N ALA A 52 -3.10 -6.11 -14.60
CA ALA A 52 -2.44 -7.38 -14.84
C ALA A 52 -3.42 -8.48 -15.26
N LYS A 53 -4.61 -8.44 -14.70
CA LYS A 53 -5.66 -9.42 -14.98
C LYS A 53 -6.90 -8.73 -15.50
N ASP A 54 -7.58 -9.37 -16.45
CA ASP A 54 -8.87 -8.95 -16.96
C ASP A 54 -9.99 -9.23 -15.93
N LYS A 55 -11.24 -8.93 -16.32
CA LYS A 55 -12.42 -9.16 -15.46
C LYS A 55 -12.63 -10.64 -15.12
N ASP A 56 -12.13 -11.55 -15.95
CA ASP A 56 -12.24 -12.99 -15.78
C ASP A 56 -11.05 -13.58 -15.01
N GLY A 57 -10.15 -12.71 -14.53
CA GLY A 57 -8.94 -13.09 -13.79
C GLY A 57 -7.81 -13.66 -14.65
N ARG A 58 -7.92 -13.54 -15.98
CA ARG A 58 -6.89 -13.97 -16.93
C ARG A 58 -5.83 -12.89 -17.06
N GLU A 59 -4.57 -13.31 -17.24
CA GLU A 59 -3.47 -12.39 -17.49
C GLU A 59 -3.68 -11.63 -18.79
N THR A 60 -3.52 -10.30 -18.76
CA THR A 60 -3.57 -9.47 -19.96
C THR A 60 -2.29 -9.64 -20.77
N ARG A 61 -2.33 -9.37 -22.09
CA ARG A 61 -1.15 -9.46 -22.95
C ARG A 61 -0.04 -8.52 -22.50
N GLU A 62 -0.41 -7.39 -21.96
CA GLU A 62 0.51 -6.40 -21.38
C GLU A 62 1.20 -6.97 -20.14
N ALA A 63 0.43 -7.64 -19.27
CA ALA A 63 0.95 -8.30 -18.08
C ALA A 63 1.90 -9.44 -18.41
N GLU A 64 1.56 -10.25 -19.40
CA GLU A 64 2.42 -11.33 -19.86
C GLU A 64 3.80 -10.82 -20.35
N ARG A 65 3.79 -9.72 -21.12
CA ARG A 65 5.03 -9.09 -21.57
C ARG A 65 5.87 -8.56 -20.41
N GLU A 66 5.23 -7.95 -19.40
CA GLU A 66 5.92 -7.41 -18.23
C GLU A 66 6.43 -8.51 -17.29
N ARG A 67 5.67 -9.60 -17.14
CA ARG A 67 6.09 -10.75 -16.33
C ARG A 67 7.40 -11.36 -16.82
N LEU A 68 7.60 -11.42 -18.14
CA LEU A 68 8.83 -11.92 -18.75
C LEU A 68 10.07 -11.05 -18.42
N LYS A 69 9.85 -9.86 -17.87
CA LYS A 69 10.89 -8.91 -17.46
C LYS A 69 10.94 -8.75 -15.94
N GLU A 70 10.12 -9.52 -15.21
CA GLU A 70 9.97 -9.34 -13.78
C GLU A 70 11.24 -9.78 -13.05
N GLU A 71 11.82 -8.83 -12.34
CA GLU A 71 12.95 -9.07 -11.44
C GLU A 71 12.45 -9.80 -10.19
N SER A 72 13.21 -10.78 -9.75
CA SER A 72 13.05 -11.43 -8.45
C SER A 72 13.29 -10.40 -7.33
N GLY A 73 12.47 -10.38 -6.28
CA GLY A 73 12.75 -9.60 -5.08
C GLY A 73 11.81 -8.43 -4.84
N GLN A 74 10.50 -8.72 -4.81
CA GLN A 74 9.53 -7.71 -4.32
C GLN A 74 9.62 -7.65 -2.79
N PRO A 75 9.75 -6.44 -2.18
CA PRO A 75 10.03 -6.29 -0.76
C PRO A 75 8.90 -6.77 0.16
N PHE A 76 7.70 -6.94 -0.38
CA PHE A 76 6.54 -7.45 0.36
C PHE A 76 6.37 -8.97 0.31
N ASN A 77 7.17 -9.70 -0.46
CA ASN A 77 6.99 -11.15 -0.65
C ASN A 77 7.14 -11.95 0.65
N GLU A 78 8.08 -11.57 1.50
CA GLU A 78 8.24 -12.23 2.81
C GLU A 78 7.07 -11.96 3.74
N ALA A 79 6.53 -10.74 3.74
CA ALA A 79 5.39 -10.39 4.57
C ALA A 79 4.07 -10.96 4.02
N LYS A 80 3.96 -11.12 2.70
CA LYS A 80 2.75 -11.60 2.01
C LYS A 80 2.27 -12.97 2.49
N ILE A 81 3.18 -13.85 2.91
CA ILE A 81 2.81 -15.19 3.46
C ILE A 81 2.04 -15.09 4.79
N PHE A 82 2.10 -13.95 5.44
CA PHE A 82 1.41 -13.66 6.69
C PHE A 82 0.17 -12.77 6.51
N PHE A 83 -0.18 -12.40 5.28
CA PHE A 83 -1.37 -11.57 5.04
C PHE A 83 -2.66 -12.35 5.35
N PRO A 84 -3.77 -11.66 5.66
CA PRO A 84 -5.07 -12.29 5.81
C PRO A 84 -5.46 -13.15 4.59
N ASP A 85 -6.16 -14.26 4.80
CA ASP A 85 -6.54 -15.21 3.74
C ASP A 85 -7.45 -14.60 2.66
N ASP A 86 -8.22 -13.55 3.02
CA ASP A 86 -9.09 -12.82 2.10
C ASP A 86 -8.35 -11.75 1.29
N THR A 87 -7.02 -11.66 1.42
CA THR A 87 -6.23 -10.68 0.70
C THR A 87 -6.28 -10.92 -0.81
N ARG A 88 -6.58 -9.85 -1.55
CA ARG A 88 -6.56 -9.83 -3.01
C ARG A 88 -5.52 -8.84 -3.50
N GLU A 89 -4.80 -9.20 -4.53
CA GLU A 89 -3.78 -8.35 -5.15
C GLU A 89 -4.28 -7.82 -6.48
N GLY A 90 -4.18 -6.50 -6.66
CA GLY A 90 -4.32 -5.82 -7.94
C GLY A 90 -2.97 -5.27 -8.37
N VAL A 91 -2.57 -5.52 -9.61
CA VAL A 91 -1.32 -4.99 -10.18
C VAL A 91 -1.65 -4.08 -11.34
N TYR A 92 -1.08 -2.89 -11.32
CA TYR A 92 -1.37 -1.83 -12.28
C TYR A 92 -0.06 -1.25 -12.82
N TRP A 93 -0.02 -1.03 -14.14
CA TRP A 93 1.09 -0.35 -14.80
C TRP A 93 0.64 0.97 -15.38
N LYS A 94 1.50 1.96 -15.29
CA LYS A 94 1.33 3.26 -15.91
C LYS A 94 2.49 3.54 -16.84
N SER A 95 2.19 3.65 -18.12
CA SER A 95 3.15 4.18 -19.08
C SER A 95 3.34 5.68 -18.91
N ALA A 96 4.56 6.17 -19.08
CA ALA A 96 4.85 7.60 -19.15
C ALA A 96 4.31 8.24 -20.45
N LEU A 97 4.18 7.45 -21.50
CA LEU A 97 3.67 7.89 -22.81
C LEU A 97 2.31 7.23 -23.04
N ALA A 98 1.31 8.01 -23.37
CA ALA A 98 -0.11 7.67 -23.42
C ALA A 98 -0.44 6.40 -24.24
N ASN A 99 0.43 5.92 -25.12
CA ASN A 99 0.20 4.79 -26.00
C ASN A 99 1.36 3.80 -26.11
N GLN A 100 2.37 3.91 -25.28
CA GLN A 100 3.52 3.01 -25.30
C GLN A 100 3.78 2.46 -23.92
N LEU A 101 3.69 1.15 -23.79
CA LEU A 101 4.30 0.38 -22.70
C LEU A 101 5.82 0.38 -22.92
N SER A 102 6.46 1.55 -22.76
CA SER A 102 7.90 1.58 -22.68
C SER A 102 8.29 1.34 -21.23
N ASN A 103 9.13 0.36 -21.00
CA ASN A 103 9.56 -0.06 -19.69
C ASN A 103 10.39 0.99 -18.95
N ASP A 104 10.86 1.99 -19.65
CA ASP A 104 11.95 2.84 -19.17
C ASP A 104 11.46 4.05 -18.38
N ASN A 105 10.17 4.36 -18.37
CA ASN A 105 9.65 5.57 -17.74
C ASN A 105 8.26 5.42 -17.09
N GLY A 106 7.84 4.22 -16.80
CA GLY A 106 6.51 3.94 -16.23
C GLY A 106 6.53 3.77 -14.72
N TRP A 107 5.35 3.45 -14.21
CA TRP A 107 5.12 3.07 -12.82
C TRP A 107 4.49 1.71 -12.73
N LYS A 108 4.92 0.91 -11.76
CA LYS A 108 4.25 -0.31 -11.35
C LYS A 108 3.69 -0.11 -9.95
N VAL A 109 2.43 -0.47 -9.76
CA VAL A 109 1.76 -0.34 -8.48
C VAL A 109 1.11 -1.67 -8.12
N HIS A 110 1.48 -2.23 -6.99
CA HIS A 110 0.79 -3.35 -6.37
C HIS A 110 -0.13 -2.82 -5.28
N VAL A 111 -1.37 -3.26 -5.28
CA VAL A 111 -2.35 -2.91 -4.25
C VAL A 111 -2.89 -4.20 -3.64
N PHE A 112 -2.75 -4.33 -2.33
CA PHE A 112 -3.30 -5.45 -1.58
C PHE A 112 -4.56 -4.99 -0.87
N TYR A 113 -5.65 -5.68 -1.14
CA TYR A 113 -6.97 -5.40 -0.58
C TYR A 113 -7.29 -6.44 0.49
N VAL A 114 -7.66 -5.98 1.67
CA VAL A 114 -8.12 -6.79 2.80
C VAL A 114 -9.53 -6.32 3.16
N GLY A 115 -10.49 -7.23 3.22
CA GLY A 115 -11.88 -6.86 3.44
C GLY A 115 -12.43 -5.91 2.37
N GLY A 116 -11.94 -6.02 1.13
CA GLY A 116 -12.35 -5.18 0.00
C GLY A 116 -11.77 -3.75 -0.01
N ARG A 117 -10.85 -3.42 0.90
CA ARG A 117 -10.19 -2.11 0.98
C ARG A 117 -8.68 -2.25 0.84
N SER A 118 -8.05 -1.28 0.18
CA SER A 118 -6.59 -1.25 0.07
C SER A 118 -5.96 -1.18 1.47
N ALA A 119 -5.06 -2.11 1.75
CA ALA A 119 -4.35 -2.21 3.01
C ALA A 119 -2.86 -1.94 2.84
N LEU A 120 -2.34 -2.15 1.61
CA LEU A 120 -0.98 -1.84 1.21
C LEU A 120 -0.99 -1.40 -0.26
N GLU A 121 -0.25 -0.32 -0.57
CA GLU A 121 0.07 0.13 -1.92
C GLU A 121 1.60 0.17 -2.06
N ALA A 122 2.17 -0.62 -2.96
CA ALA A 122 3.59 -0.65 -3.25
C ALA A 122 3.85 -0.03 -4.62
N TYR A 123 4.67 0.99 -4.65
CA TYR A 123 4.98 1.80 -5.82
C TYR A 123 6.41 1.56 -6.26
N ARG A 124 6.61 1.31 -7.54
CA ARG A 124 7.93 1.22 -8.17
C ARG A 124 7.97 2.07 -9.42
N ARG A 125 9.07 2.77 -9.62
CA ARG A 125 9.39 3.36 -10.90
C ARG A 125 10.09 2.33 -11.78
N MET A 126 9.66 2.24 -13.04
CA MET A 126 10.26 1.31 -14.00
C MET A 126 11.45 2.00 -14.67
N GLY A 127 12.58 1.26 -14.75
CA GLY A 127 13.80 1.77 -15.39
C GLY A 127 14.69 2.69 -14.55
N GLU A 128 14.19 3.24 -13.45
CA GLU A 128 14.93 4.15 -12.57
C GLU A 128 14.52 3.92 -11.11
N SER A 129 15.42 4.24 -10.19
CA SER A 129 15.10 4.25 -8.76
C SER A 129 14.21 5.44 -8.40
N LEU A 130 13.38 5.27 -7.38
CA LEU A 130 12.58 6.36 -6.81
C LEU A 130 13.49 7.44 -6.26
N ASN A 131 13.31 8.67 -6.73
CA ASN A 131 14.00 9.80 -6.16
C ASN A 131 13.25 10.38 -4.94
N GLU A 132 13.93 11.20 -4.16
CA GLU A 132 13.39 11.76 -2.92
C GLU A 132 12.12 12.62 -3.15
N PHE A 133 12.00 13.31 -4.28
CA PHE A 133 10.82 14.12 -4.61
C PHE A 133 9.60 13.22 -4.88
N GLU A 134 9.81 12.10 -5.57
CA GLU A 134 8.76 11.11 -5.85
C GLU A 134 8.28 10.44 -4.56
N VAL A 135 9.20 10.05 -3.69
CA VAL A 135 8.87 9.51 -2.36
C VAL A 135 8.05 10.51 -1.56
N ARG A 136 8.49 11.77 -1.46
CA ARG A 136 7.75 12.83 -0.76
C ARG A 136 6.37 13.08 -1.38
N ALA A 137 6.26 13.07 -2.70
CA ALA A 137 4.99 13.25 -3.40
C ALA A 137 4.01 12.10 -3.12
N LEU A 138 4.49 10.84 -3.15
CA LEU A 138 3.68 9.67 -2.81
C LEU A 138 3.23 9.67 -1.35
N LEU A 139 4.13 10.02 -0.44
CA LEU A 139 3.77 10.20 0.97
C LEU A 139 2.73 11.33 1.14
N ALA A 140 2.94 12.49 0.51
CA ALA A 140 2.04 13.63 0.63
C ALA A 140 0.60 13.31 0.17
N VAL A 141 0.43 12.53 -0.91
CA VAL A 141 -0.91 12.16 -1.39
C VAL A 141 -1.58 11.06 -0.54
N ASN A 142 -0.81 10.40 0.33
CA ASN A 142 -1.32 9.37 1.24
C ASN A 142 -1.45 9.83 2.70
N ARG A 143 -1.19 11.09 3.01
CA ARG A 143 -1.17 11.56 4.40
C ARG A 143 -2.56 11.85 5.01
N GLY A 144 -3.60 12.04 4.16
CA GLY A 144 -4.88 12.57 4.64
C GLY A 144 -4.73 13.93 5.32
N ALA A 145 -5.29 14.07 6.53
CA ALA A 145 -5.16 15.26 7.36
C ALA A 145 -3.94 15.23 8.31
N SER A 146 -3.19 14.12 8.32
CA SER A 146 -2.04 13.89 9.21
C SER A 146 -0.72 14.24 8.52
N SER A 147 0.39 14.17 9.24
CA SER A 147 1.75 14.41 8.73
C SER A 147 2.60 13.16 8.85
N TRP A 148 3.49 12.94 7.89
CA TRP A 148 4.47 11.87 7.97
C TRP A 148 5.66 12.28 8.85
N ARG A 149 5.99 11.42 9.80
CA ARG A 149 7.20 11.52 10.62
C ARG A 149 8.18 10.46 10.16
N LYS A 150 9.42 10.85 9.87
CA LYS A 150 10.51 9.92 9.62
C LYS A 150 10.95 9.30 10.94
N ILE A 151 11.07 7.97 10.96
CA ILE A 151 11.50 7.21 12.15
C ILE A 151 13.00 6.98 12.04
N SER A 152 13.75 7.21 13.13
CA SER A 152 15.15 6.84 13.19
C SER A 152 15.27 5.31 13.19
N GLN A 153 16.31 4.78 12.55
CA GLN A 153 16.55 3.33 12.45
C GLN A 153 16.60 2.60 13.81
N GLU A 154 16.91 3.31 14.89
CA GLU A 154 16.92 2.76 16.25
C GLU A 154 15.51 2.50 16.82
N GLY A 155 14.47 3.08 16.25
CA GLY A 155 13.07 2.94 16.68
C GLY A 155 12.14 2.26 15.67
N GLY A 156 12.60 2.02 14.45
CA GLY A 156 11.85 1.30 13.44
C GLY A 156 11.75 -0.19 13.81
N GLY A 157 10.53 -0.71 13.98
CA GLY A 157 10.32 -2.10 14.34
C GLY A 157 10.95 -3.04 13.30
N ILE A 158 11.76 -3.98 13.77
CA ILE A 158 12.32 -5.06 12.95
C ILE A 158 11.21 -6.08 12.61
N ASP A 159 10.15 -6.09 13.42
CA ASP A 159 9.00 -6.98 13.27
C ASP A 159 8.01 -6.43 12.21
N GLY A 160 7.22 -7.30 11.64
CA GLY A 160 6.23 -6.95 10.62
C GLY A 160 6.89 -6.71 9.25
N MET A 161 6.46 -5.65 8.57
CA MET A 161 7.05 -5.21 7.31
C MET A 161 8.23 -4.25 7.52
N GLY A 162 8.43 -3.75 8.74
CA GLY A 162 9.35 -2.66 9.04
C GLY A 162 8.87 -1.33 8.45
N TYR A 163 9.37 -0.19 8.91
CA TYR A 163 8.97 1.10 8.34
C TYR A 163 10.00 2.20 8.63
N ASP A 164 10.08 3.15 7.69
CA ASP A 164 10.93 4.35 7.77
C ASP A 164 10.12 5.59 8.12
N TYR A 165 8.79 5.55 7.87
CA TYR A 165 7.87 6.65 8.08
C TYR A 165 6.59 6.14 8.75
N GLU A 166 6.04 6.96 9.63
CA GLU A 166 4.75 6.71 10.28
C GLU A 166 3.93 8.01 10.28
N LEU A 167 2.62 7.92 10.05
CA LEU A 167 1.74 9.06 10.25
C LEU A 167 1.64 9.40 11.75
N GLU A 168 1.55 10.68 12.07
CA GLU A 168 1.43 11.15 13.46
C GLU A 168 0.19 10.59 14.16
N ASP A 169 -0.89 10.31 13.41
CA ASP A 169 -2.10 9.65 13.94
C ASP A 169 -1.94 8.12 14.09
N GLY A 170 -0.81 7.58 13.71
CA GLY A 170 -0.50 6.14 13.81
C GLY A 170 -1.29 5.25 12.86
N SER A 171 -2.06 5.81 11.92
CA SER A 171 -2.94 5.02 11.04
C SER A 171 -2.22 4.30 9.91
N MET A 172 -1.09 4.84 9.45
CA MET A 172 -0.31 4.30 8.35
C MET A 172 1.19 4.34 8.61
N ARG A 173 1.89 3.43 7.97
CA ARG A 173 3.34 3.31 7.92
C ARG A 173 3.82 3.26 6.48
N ALA A 174 5.07 3.63 6.25
CA ALA A 174 5.69 3.48 4.94
C ALA A 174 7.14 3.03 5.07
N LYS A 175 7.57 2.22 4.10
CA LYS A 175 8.94 1.73 4.00
C LYS A 175 9.46 1.95 2.59
N GLN A 176 10.67 2.47 2.49
CA GLN A 176 11.41 2.49 1.24
C GLN A 176 12.43 1.36 1.25
N GLU A 177 12.33 0.47 0.27
CA GLU A 177 13.26 -0.65 0.15
C GLU A 177 13.65 -0.84 -1.32
N GLY A 178 14.93 -0.60 -1.63
CA GLY A 178 15.42 -0.58 -3.00
C GLY A 178 14.66 0.44 -3.85
N ASP A 179 14.09 -0.03 -4.96
CA ASP A 179 13.32 0.80 -5.91
C ASP A 179 11.83 0.92 -5.54
N TRP A 180 11.43 0.44 -4.37
CA TRP A 180 10.05 0.40 -3.94
C TRP A 180 9.76 1.37 -2.79
N LEU A 181 8.58 1.98 -2.83
CA LEU A 181 7.95 2.61 -1.67
C LEU A 181 6.67 1.86 -1.36
N MET A 182 6.61 1.26 -0.19
CA MET A 182 5.42 0.62 0.35
C MET A 182 4.73 1.57 1.32
N ILE A 183 3.42 1.76 1.17
CA ILE A 183 2.57 2.51 2.10
C ILE A 183 1.47 1.56 2.54
N PHE A 184 1.32 1.35 3.83
CA PHE A 184 0.43 0.34 4.38
C PHE A 184 -0.23 0.78 5.68
N SER A 185 -1.39 0.20 5.94
CA SER A 185 -2.11 0.45 7.18
C SER A 185 -1.39 -0.19 8.37
N THR A 186 -1.32 0.52 9.48
CA THR A 186 -0.81 -0.02 10.75
C THR A 186 -1.57 -1.28 11.17
N ARG A 187 -2.86 -1.37 10.82
CA ARG A 187 -3.67 -2.57 11.08
C ARG A 187 -3.11 -3.81 10.37
N LEU A 188 -2.73 -3.69 9.09
CA LEU A 188 -2.13 -4.81 8.35
C LEU A 188 -0.78 -5.18 8.95
N ASP A 189 0.06 -4.20 9.25
CA ASP A 189 1.38 -4.43 9.84
C ASP A 189 1.31 -5.13 11.19
N ASN A 190 0.43 -4.68 12.08
CA ASN A 190 0.19 -5.32 13.37
C ASN A 190 -0.34 -6.75 13.22
N TYR A 191 -1.18 -7.02 12.21
CA TYR A 191 -1.63 -8.38 11.91
C TYR A 191 -0.44 -9.26 11.48
N VAL A 192 0.42 -8.78 10.58
CA VAL A 192 1.64 -9.50 10.14
C VAL A 192 2.57 -9.79 11.32
N ILE A 193 2.82 -8.80 12.19
CA ILE A 193 3.60 -8.98 13.42
C ILE A 193 3.03 -10.11 14.28
N GLY A 194 1.70 -10.11 14.47
CA GLY A 194 1.03 -11.16 15.23
C GLY A 194 1.24 -12.57 14.62
N GLN A 195 1.10 -12.70 13.31
CA GLN A 195 1.29 -13.97 12.61
C GLN A 195 2.75 -14.44 12.63
N GLN A 196 3.70 -13.53 12.45
CA GLN A 196 5.14 -13.83 12.55
C GLN A 196 5.51 -14.34 13.94
N LYS A 197 4.95 -13.73 15.00
CA LYS A 197 5.16 -14.18 16.39
C LYS A 197 4.61 -15.59 16.60
N ILE A 198 3.39 -15.87 16.15
CA ILE A 198 2.78 -17.21 16.23
C ILE A 198 3.67 -18.23 15.50
N ALA A 199 4.10 -17.92 14.28
CA ALA A 199 4.96 -18.80 13.48
C ALA A 199 6.32 -19.05 14.15
N LYS A 200 6.88 -18.05 14.81
CA LYS A 200 8.13 -18.18 15.60
C LYS A 200 7.92 -19.10 16.79
N ASP A 201 6.87 -18.86 17.59
CA ASP A 201 6.58 -19.66 18.78
C ASP A 201 6.36 -21.13 18.41
N LEU A 202 5.69 -21.42 17.30
CA LEU A 202 5.49 -22.79 16.81
C LEU A 202 6.83 -23.43 16.41
N ARG A 203 7.69 -22.73 15.71
CA ARG A 203 9.03 -23.21 15.32
C ARG A 203 9.90 -23.49 16.55
N ASP A 204 9.85 -22.63 17.54
CA ASP A 204 10.66 -22.78 18.76
C ASP A 204 10.19 -23.98 19.59
N LYS A 205 8.87 -24.21 19.70
CA LYS A 205 8.30 -25.42 20.32
C LYS A 205 8.70 -26.68 19.59
N GLU A 206 8.67 -26.67 18.25
CA GLU A 206 9.05 -27.83 17.46
C GLU A 206 10.55 -28.14 17.59
N LYS A 207 11.41 -27.14 17.58
CA LYS A 207 12.85 -27.32 17.84
C LYS A 207 13.10 -27.93 19.23
N GLU A 208 12.40 -27.45 20.25
CA GLU A 208 12.54 -27.97 21.60
C GLU A 208 12.05 -29.44 21.69
N ARG A 209 10.92 -29.76 21.02
CA ARG A 209 10.43 -31.14 20.95
C ARG A 209 11.48 -32.07 20.33
N LEU A 210 12.06 -31.66 19.18
CA LEU A 210 13.10 -32.42 18.50
C LEU A 210 14.36 -32.57 19.35
N ARG A 211 14.75 -31.54 20.11
CA ARG A 211 15.89 -31.57 21.01
C ARG A 211 15.69 -32.60 22.13
N ILE A 212 14.51 -32.62 22.75
CA ILE A 212 14.16 -33.57 23.80
C ILE A 212 14.15 -35.00 23.24
N GLU A 213 13.57 -35.20 22.06
CA GLU A 213 13.54 -36.51 21.39
C GLU A 213 14.96 -37.02 21.07
N GLN A 214 15.86 -36.16 20.63
CA GLN A 214 17.25 -36.52 20.39
C GLN A 214 18.03 -36.83 21.66
N GLN A 215 17.79 -36.08 22.74
CA GLN A 215 18.42 -36.33 24.04
C GLN A 215 17.94 -37.64 24.68
N GLY A 216 16.69 -38.07 24.39
CA GLY A 216 16.16 -39.33 24.89
C GLY A 216 16.65 -40.57 24.13
N LYS A 217 17.30 -40.41 22.99
CA LYS A 217 17.93 -41.51 22.24
C LYS A 217 19.33 -41.70 22.78
N ALA A 218 19.60 -42.88 23.38
CA ALA A 218 20.95 -43.26 23.74
C ALA A 218 21.83 -43.25 22.48
N PRO A 219 23.07 -42.71 22.54
CA PRO A 219 23.98 -42.77 21.40
C PRO A 219 24.15 -44.22 20.95
N GLU A 220 24.10 -44.48 19.63
CA GLU A 220 24.30 -45.83 19.08
C GLU A 220 25.58 -46.49 19.58
N SER A 221 26.59 -45.69 19.90
CA SER A 221 27.87 -46.14 20.48
C SER A 221 27.74 -46.75 21.88
N VAL A 222 26.63 -46.62 22.58
CA VAL A 222 26.40 -47.18 23.92
C VAL A 222 25.41 -48.38 23.91
N MET A 223 24.80 -48.69 22.74
CA MET A 223 23.86 -49.81 22.58
C MET A 223 24.50 -51.21 22.53
N GLY A 224 25.74 -51.33 22.94
CA GLY A 224 26.47 -52.62 22.92
C GLY A 224 27.19 -52.98 24.21
N PHE A 225 26.96 -52.21 25.29
CA PHE A 225 27.56 -52.47 26.59
C PHE A 225 26.55 -52.97 27.60
#